data_1986b07febca941629e719ffc43c8601
#
_entry.id   1986b07febca941629e719ffc43c8601
#
_cell.length_a   1.000
_cell.length_b   1.000
_cell.length_c   1.000
_cell.angle_alpha   90.00
_cell.angle_beta   90.00
_cell.angle_gamma   90.00
#
_symmetry.space_group_name_H-M   'P 1'
#
loop_
_entity.id
_entity.type
_entity.pdbx_description
1 polymer ?
#
loop_
_entity_poly.entity_id
_entity_poly.type
_entity_poly.pdbx_seq_one_letter_code
_entity_poly.pdbx_strand_id
1 'polypeptide(L)'
;MQKFKSVEELVIQLRPEKPVYCIRKNSILSASTFFQNKFPGKILYAVKTNPHEEVIKTLLKSGIDQFDVASIKEIKGVRKFSRTAKCSYMHTVKSRESIKEAYFKYDIKTFALDTKDELMKIIESTNNAKDLELFVRVAVSNEHAE
;
A
#
# COMPACT_ATOMS: atom_id res chain seq x y z
N MET A 1 -11.53 -6.03 -18.93
CA MET A 1 -10.67 -4.88 -19.30
C MET A 1 -10.19 -5.11 -20.71
N GLN A 2 -10.46 -4.14 -21.61
CA GLN A 2 -9.98 -4.20 -23.00
C GLN A 2 -8.46 -4.03 -23.02
N LYS A 3 -7.83 -4.63 -24.06
CA LYS A 3 -6.38 -4.56 -24.26
C LYS A 3 -6.10 -3.91 -25.61
N PHE A 4 -5.16 -2.98 -25.60
CA PHE A 4 -4.68 -2.29 -26.79
C PHE A 4 -3.16 -2.40 -26.86
N LYS A 5 -2.59 -2.42 -28.03
CA LYS A 5 -1.13 -2.46 -28.24
C LYS A 5 -0.48 -1.12 -27.92
N SER A 6 -1.20 -0.03 -28.18
CA SER A 6 -0.72 1.33 -27.93
C SER A 6 -1.86 2.28 -27.54
N VAL A 7 -1.52 3.50 -27.10
CA VAL A 7 -2.50 4.56 -26.81
C VAL A 7 -3.15 5.06 -28.11
N GLU A 8 -2.40 5.11 -29.20
CA GLU A 8 -2.88 5.49 -30.52
C GLU A 8 -3.97 4.52 -31.02
N GLU A 9 -3.72 3.21 -30.89
CA GLU A 9 -4.71 2.19 -31.22
C GLU A 9 -5.99 2.36 -30.38
N LEU A 10 -5.85 2.61 -29.07
CA LEU A 10 -6.97 2.86 -28.18
C LEU A 10 -7.79 4.05 -28.66
N VAL A 11 -7.13 5.17 -28.97
CA VAL A 11 -7.80 6.39 -29.41
C VAL A 11 -8.54 6.16 -30.74
N ILE A 12 -7.90 5.50 -31.69
CA ILE A 12 -8.52 5.20 -33.01
C ILE A 12 -9.76 4.32 -32.85
N GLN A 13 -9.66 3.27 -32.03
CA GLN A 13 -10.75 2.29 -31.88
C GLN A 13 -11.89 2.79 -30.99
N LEU A 14 -11.59 3.43 -29.86
CA LEU A 14 -12.62 3.85 -28.90
C LEU A 14 -13.17 5.25 -29.18
N ARG A 15 -12.38 6.14 -29.80
CA ARG A 15 -12.70 7.57 -29.96
C ARG A 15 -13.31 8.17 -28.68
N PRO A 16 -12.62 8.09 -27.54
CA PRO A 16 -13.22 8.37 -26.25
C PRO A 16 -13.53 9.87 -26.11
N GLU A 17 -14.74 10.19 -25.73
CA GLU A 17 -15.17 11.57 -25.39
C GLU A 17 -14.77 11.98 -23.96
N LYS A 18 -14.37 11.02 -23.14
CA LYS A 18 -13.97 11.22 -21.72
C LYS A 18 -12.57 10.66 -21.50
N PRO A 19 -11.86 11.16 -20.46
CA PRO A 19 -10.56 10.63 -20.07
C PRO A 19 -10.62 9.12 -19.83
N VAL A 20 -9.62 8.40 -20.34
CA VAL A 20 -9.48 6.95 -20.19
C VAL A 20 -8.28 6.64 -19.33
N TYR A 21 -8.48 5.79 -18.32
CA TYR A 21 -7.41 5.33 -17.45
C TYR A 21 -6.70 4.11 -18.06
N CYS A 22 -5.41 4.27 -18.38
CA CYS A 22 -4.60 3.24 -19.01
C CYS A 22 -3.59 2.64 -18.01
N ILE A 23 -3.60 1.31 -17.85
CA ILE A 23 -2.62 0.59 -17.02
C ILE A 23 -1.61 -0.10 -17.91
N ARG A 24 -0.34 0.28 -17.77
CA ARG A 24 0.80 -0.34 -18.47
C ARG A 24 1.49 -1.35 -17.54
N LYS A 25 1.11 -2.63 -17.63
CA LYS A 25 1.67 -3.69 -16.78
C LYS A 25 3.18 -3.82 -16.91
N ASN A 26 3.72 -3.71 -18.12
CA ASN A 26 5.16 -3.81 -18.34
C ASN A 26 5.94 -2.68 -17.64
N SER A 27 5.40 -1.46 -17.58
CA SER A 27 6.03 -0.36 -16.85
C SER A 27 6.06 -0.65 -15.33
N ILE A 28 4.99 -1.24 -14.79
CA ILE A 28 4.94 -1.65 -13.38
C ILE A 28 5.98 -2.74 -13.10
N LEU A 29 6.07 -3.74 -13.98
CA LEU A 29 7.05 -4.83 -13.85
C LEU A 29 8.48 -4.29 -13.94
N SER A 30 8.78 -3.43 -14.90
CA SER A 30 10.12 -2.83 -15.05
C SER A 30 10.51 -2.00 -13.82
N ALA A 31 9.59 -1.17 -13.30
CA ALA A 31 9.83 -0.41 -12.09
C ALA A 31 10.05 -1.33 -10.87
N SER A 32 9.22 -2.36 -10.71
CA SER A 32 9.38 -3.35 -9.65
C SER A 32 10.76 -4.03 -9.70
N THR A 33 11.15 -4.52 -10.88
CA THR A 33 12.46 -5.16 -11.09
C THR A 33 13.61 -4.21 -10.82
N PHE A 34 13.49 -2.94 -11.25
CA PHE A 34 14.50 -1.93 -10.98
C PHE A 34 14.72 -1.75 -9.48
N PHE A 35 13.64 -1.52 -8.71
CA PHE A 35 13.75 -1.34 -7.26
C PHE A 35 14.29 -2.58 -6.56
N GLN A 36 13.82 -3.78 -6.92
CA GLN A 36 14.31 -5.03 -6.33
C GLN A 36 15.80 -5.24 -6.55
N ASN A 37 16.34 -4.84 -7.71
CA ASN A 37 17.75 -5.02 -8.05
C ASN A 37 18.67 -3.90 -7.54
N LYS A 38 18.13 -2.69 -7.33
CA LYS A 38 18.95 -1.49 -7.05
C LYS A 38 18.78 -0.94 -5.65
N PHE A 39 17.66 -1.18 -5.00
CA PHE A 39 17.41 -0.68 -3.65
C PHE A 39 17.90 -1.67 -2.59
N PRO A 40 18.85 -1.30 -1.72
CA PRO A 40 19.43 -2.20 -0.72
C PRO A 40 18.55 -2.31 0.53
N GLY A 41 17.25 -2.50 0.36
CA GLY A 41 16.30 -2.54 1.48
C GLY A 41 14.99 -3.24 1.13
N LYS A 42 14.06 -3.24 2.05
CA LYS A 42 12.71 -3.77 1.83
C LYS A 42 11.86 -2.75 1.07
N ILE A 43 11.11 -3.23 0.09
CA ILE A 43 10.24 -2.39 -0.74
C ILE A 43 8.81 -2.55 -0.23
N LEU A 44 8.24 -1.45 0.24
CA LEU A 44 6.82 -1.37 0.59
C LEU A 44 6.11 -0.50 -0.45
N TYR A 45 5.15 -1.09 -1.15
CA TYR A 45 4.34 -0.32 -2.09
C TYR A 45 3.25 0.46 -1.37
N ALA A 46 3.26 1.78 -1.51
CA ALA A 46 2.22 2.65 -0.94
C ALA A 46 0.92 2.54 -1.76
N VAL A 47 -0.07 1.82 -1.24
CA VAL A 47 -1.32 1.50 -1.94
C VAL A 47 -2.10 2.74 -2.35
N LYS A 48 -2.05 3.80 -1.54
CA LYS A 48 -2.69 5.11 -1.83
C LYS A 48 -2.27 5.73 -3.17
N THR A 49 -1.08 5.42 -3.69
CA THR A 49 -0.59 5.99 -4.95
C THR A 49 -1.36 5.44 -6.15
N ASN A 50 -1.69 4.15 -6.14
CA ASN A 50 -2.58 3.54 -7.11
C ASN A 50 -3.19 2.24 -6.56
N PRO A 51 -4.40 2.29 -5.99
CA PRO A 51 -5.07 1.14 -5.38
C PRO A 51 -5.74 0.20 -6.40
N HIS A 52 -5.55 0.41 -7.71
CA HIS A 52 -6.21 -0.39 -8.72
C HIS A 52 -5.81 -1.86 -8.63
N GLU A 53 -6.80 -2.77 -8.72
CA GLU A 53 -6.60 -4.22 -8.56
C GLU A 53 -5.51 -4.80 -9.46
N GLU A 54 -5.44 -4.35 -10.72
CA GLU A 54 -4.43 -4.83 -11.67
C GLU A 54 -3.01 -4.38 -11.30
N VAL A 55 -2.86 -3.23 -10.63
CA VAL A 55 -1.57 -2.78 -10.10
C VAL A 55 -1.14 -3.72 -8.97
N ILE A 56 -2.00 -3.93 -7.98
CA ILE A 56 -1.73 -4.83 -6.83
C ILE A 56 -1.39 -6.25 -7.33
N LYS A 57 -2.20 -6.81 -8.23
CA LYS A 57 -1.94 -8.13 -8.82
C LYS A 57 -0.60 -8.20 -9.55
N THR A 58 -0.24 -7.14 -10.28
CA THR A 58 1.01 -7.10 -11.05
C THR A 58 2.21 -7.03 -10.12
N LEU A 59 2.14 -6.21 -9.05
CA LEU A 59 3.17 -6.12 -8.03
C LEU A 59 3.37 -7.45 -7.30
N LEU A 60 2.30 -8.09 -6.85
CA LEU A 60 2.38 -9.40 -6.22
C LEU A 60 3.04 -10.45 -7.14
N LYS A 61 2.69 -10.45 -8.43
CA LYS A 61 3.32 -11.35 -9.43
C LYS A 61 4.79 -11.05 -9.67
N SER A 62 5.22 -9.81 -9.47
CA SER A 62 6.64 -9.41 -9.61
C SER A 62 7.48 -9.68 -8.35
N GLY A 63 6.88 -10.21 -7.28
CA GLY A 63 7.58 -10.49 -6.02
C GLY A 63 7.52 -9.37 -4.99
N ILE A 64 6.82 -8.26 -5.25
CA ILE A 64 6.52 -7.24 -4.24
C ILE A 64 5.36 -7.74 -3.38
N ASP A 65 5.64 -8.12 -2.16
CA ASP A 65 4.68 -8.70 -1.21
C ASP A 65 4.49 -7.87 0.07
N GLN A 66 5.08 -6.66 0.11
CA GLN A 66 4.95 -5.74 1.24
C GLN A 66 4.26 -4.44 0.79
N PHE A 67 3.30 -4.00 1.60
CA PHE A 67 2.42 -2.88 1.27
C PHE A 67 2.31 -1.90 2.43
N ASP A 68 2.52 -0.61 2.14
CA ASP A 68 2.13 0.49 3.00
C ASP A 68 0.65 0.78 2.75
N VAL A 69 -0.17 0.64 3.79
CA VAL A 69 -1.61 0.85 3.75
C VAL A 69 -2.03 1.95 4.73
N ALA A 70 -2.94 2.80 4.30
CA ALA A 70 -3.43 3.93 5.08
C ALA A 70 -4.87 3.74 5.59
N SER A 71 -5.54 2.65 5.23
CA SER A 71 -6.94 2.40 5.61
C SER A 71 -7.31 0.92 5.56
N ILE A 72 -8.40 0.57 6.26
CA ILE A 72 -9.00 -0.77 6.17
C ILE A 72 -9.42 -1.11 4.73
N LYS A 73 -9.86 -0.12 3.95
CA LYS A 73 -10.21 -0.32 2.54
C LYS A 73 -9.01 -0.81 1.72
N GLU A 74 -7.84 -0.23 1.96
CA GLU A 74 -6.60 -0.65 1.29
C GLU A 74 -6.13 -2.03 1.76
N ILE A 75 -6.22 -2.32 3.07
CA ILE A 75 -5.95 -3.67 3.61
C ILE A 75 -6.84 -4.71 2.91
N LYS A 76 -8.15 -4.47 2.84
CA LYS A 76 -9.10 -5.35 2.13
C LYS A 76 -8.73 -5.53 0.66
N GLY A 77 -8.30 -4.44 0.00
CA GLY A 77 -7.86 -4.47 -1.39
C GLY A 77 -6.67 -5.40 -1.61
N VAL A 78 -5.65 -5.35 -0.75
CA VAL A 78 -4.49 -6.25 -0.83
C VAL A 78 -4.88 -7.68 -0.46
N ARG A 79 -5.62 -7.87 0.64
CA ARG A 79 -6.05 -9.19 1.13
C ARG A 79 -6.96 -9.96 0.16
N LYS A 80 -7.64 -9.25 -0.74
CA LYS A 80 -8.42 -9.87 -1.83
C LYS A 80 -7.54 -10.74 -2.75
N PHE A 81 -6.26 -10.38 -2.91
CA PHE A 81 -5.35 -11.05 -3.85
C PHE A 81 -4.22 -11.83 -3.17
N SER A 82 -3.91 -11.52 -1.92
CA SER A 82 -2.90 -12.25 -1.14
C SER A 82 -3.23 -12.23 0.35
N ARG A 83 -3.36 -13.42 0.93
CA ARG A 83 -3.53 -13.57 2.37
C ARG A 83 -2.21 -13.44 3.13
N THR A 84 -1.09 -13.69 2.45
CA THR A 84 0.26 -13.73 3.04
C THR A 84 1.04 -12.43 2.87
N ALA A 85 0.61 -11.53 1.96
CA ALA A 85 1.26 -10.24 1.77
C ALA A 85 1.32 -9.45 3.09
N LYS A 86 2.48 -8.89 3.40
CA LYS A 86 2.64 -8.07 4.61
C LYS A 86 2.05 -6.69 4.37
N CYS A 87 1.17 -6.25 5.25
CA CYS A 87 0.66 -4.89 5.25
C CYS A 87 1.12 -4.17 6.51
N SER A 88 1.69 -2.98 6.33
CA SER A 88 2.05 -2.07 7.42
C SER A 88 1.04 -0.92 7.43
N TYR A 89 0.34 -0.72 8.53
CA TYR A 89 -0.69 0.32 8.67
C TYR A 89 -0.03 1.66 9.04
N MET A 90 0.42 2.40 8.01
CA MET A 90 1.34 3.53 8.16
C MET A 90 0.67 4.89 8.33
N HIS A 91 -0.66 4.98 8.34
CA HIS A 91 -1.35 6.20 8.75
C HIS A 91 -1.20 6.39 10.25
N THR A 92 -0.75 7.58 10.69
CA THR A 92 -0.46 7.85 12.11
C THR A 92 -1.71 8.03 12.96
N VAL A 93 -2.86 8.38 12.38
CA VAL A 93 -4.14 8.51 13.10
C VAL A 93 -5.14 7.48 12.60
N LYS A 94 -5.60 6.60 13.49
CA LYS A 94 -6.52 5.50 13.17
C LYS A 94 -7.66 5.43 14.18
N SER A 95 -8.85 5.01 13.74
CA SER A 95 -9.93 4.71 14.70
C SER A 95 -9.64 3.42 15.46
N ARG A 96 -10.15 3.30 16.69
CA ARG A 96 -10.06 2.07 17.49
C ARG A 96 -10.63 0.85 16.76
N GLU A 97 -11.71 1.05 16.05
CA GLU A 97 -12.39 0.04 15.25
C GLU A 97 -11.50 -0.46 14.09
N SER A 98 -10.85 0.48 13.39
CA SER A 98 -9.90 0.15 12.33
C SER A 98 -8.68 -0.60 12.84
N ILE A 99 -8.16 -0.24 14.02
CA ILE A 99 -7.03 -0.96 14.64
C ILE A 99 -7.46 -2.39 15.00
N LYS A 100 -8.62 -2.55 15.64
CA LYS A 100 -9.17 -3.88 15.99
C LYS A 100 -9.36 -4.74 14.73
N GLU A 101 -10.00 -4.20 13.71
CA GLU A 101 -10.24 -4.94 12.47
C GLU A 101 -8.92 -5.33 11.79
N ALA A 102 -7.95 -4.40 11.71
CA ALA A 102 -6.64 -4.66 11.13
C ALA A 102 -5.91 -5.78 11.88
N TYR A 103 -5.84 -5.71 13.20
CA TYR A 103 -5.10 -6.66 14.01
C TYR A 103 -5.79 -8.04 14.04
N PHE A 104 -7.04 -8.13 14.49
CA PHE A 104 -7.69 -9.42 14.74
C PHE A 104 -8.19 -10.12 13.49
N LYS A 105 -8.59 -9.37 12.47
CA LYS A 105 -9.18 -9.96 11.25
C LYS A 105 -8.17 -10.13 10.12
N TYR A 106 -7.22 -9.18 10.01
CA TYR A 106 -6.26 -9.17 8.90
C TYR A 106 -4.83 -9.49 9.32
N ASP A 107 -4.60 -9.80 10.60
CA ASP A 107 -3.27 -10.14 11.14
C ASP A 107 -2.22 -9.05 10.85
N ILE A 108 -2.61 -7.78 10.99
CA ILE A 108 -1.69 -6.66 10.86
C ILE A 108 -1.03 -6.41 12.21
N LYS A 109 0.30 -6.53 12.25
CA LYS A 109 1.11 -6.33 13.45
C LYS A 109 1.85 -4.99 13.45
N THR A 110 2.04 -4.41 12.28
CA THR A 110 2.84 -3.21 12.06
C THR A 110 1.95 -1.97 11.98
N PHE A 111 2.16 -1.03 12.90
CA PHE A 111 1.40 0.22 12.98
C PHE A 111 2.33 1.43 13.11
N ALA A 112 2.04 2.52 12.38
CA ALA A 112 2.69 3.80 12.61
C ALA A 112 1.92 4.66 13.60
N LEU A 113 2.67 5.49 14.33
CA LEU A 113 2.15 6.46 15.30
C LEU A 113 3.07 7.69 15.36
N ASP A 114 2.55 8.79 15.89
CA ASP A 114 3.31 10.04 16.12
C ASP A 114 3.00 10.69 17.48
N THR A 115 2.06 10.13 18.25
CA THR A 115 1.67 10.63 19.56
C THR A 115 1.53 9.51 20.58
N LYS A 116 1.64 9.87 21.89
CA LYS A 116 1.38 8.94 22.99
C LYS A 116 -0.08 8.45 23.01
N ASP A 117 -1.01 9.32 22.65
CA ASP A 117 -2.44 8.96 22.62
C ASP A 117 -2.72 7.90 21.55
N GLU A 118 -2.07 8.01 20.39
CA GLU A 118 -2.17 6.98 19.37
C GLU A 118 -1.55 5.66 19.83
N LEU A 119 -0.40 5.71 20.52
CA LEU A 119 0.22 4.52 21.13
C LEU A 119 -0.73 3.82 22.08
N MET A 120 -1.30 4.55 23.03
CA MET A 120 -2.26 3.98 24.00
C MET A 120 -3.47 3.39 23.32
N LYS A 121 -3.98 4.09 22.30
CA LYS A 121 -5.10 3.61 21.49
C LYS A 121 -4.78 2.29 20.76
N ILE A 122 -3.58 2.15 20.21
CA ILE A 122 -3.14 0.89 19.56
C ILE A 122 -3.06 -0.22 20.60
N ILE A 123 -2.39 0.01 21.73
CA ILE A 123 -2.21 -1.00 22.78
C ILE A 123 -3.56 -1.49 23.29
N GLU A 124 -4.47 -0.59 23.65
CA GLU A 124 -5.80 -0.92 24.15
C GLU A 124 -6.65 -1.65 23.09
N SER A 125 -6.59 -1.17 21.84
CA SER A 125 -7.40 -1.74 20.75
C SER A 125 -6.92 -3.13 20.32
N THR A 126 -5.70 -3.53 20.65
CA THR A 126 -5.13 -4.85 20.39
C THR A 126 -5.10 -5.75 21.62
N ASN A 127 -5.81 -5.38 22.70
CA ASN A 127 -5.82 -6.10 23.98
C ASN A 127 -4.43 -6.29 24.58
N ASN A 128 -3.60 -5.25 24.58
CA ASN A 128 -2.21 -5.27 25.08
C ASN A 128 -1.33 -6.33 24.39
N ALA A 129 -1.49 -6.52 23.09
CA ALA A 129 -0.72 -7.46 22.29
C ALA A 129 0.80 -7.22 22.45
N LYS A 130 1.58 -8.32 22.46
CA LYS A 130 3.03 -8.28 22.66
C LYS A 130 3.82 -8.45 21.35
N ASP A 131 3.15 -8.70 20.26
CA ASP A 131 3.70 -8.96 18.94
C ASP A 131 3.53 -7.78 17.97
N LEU A 132 3.35 -6.58 18.53
CA LEU A 132 3.24 -5.35 17.75
C LEU A 132 4.61 -4.85 17.30
N GLU A 133 4.69 -4.43 16.05
CA GLU A 133 5.79 -3.68 15.47
C GLU A 133 5.35 -2.22 15.29
N LEU A 134 6.00 -1.29 15.98
CA LEU A 134 5.58 0.10 16.04
C LEU A 134 6.60 1.01 15.37
N PHE A 135 6.12 1.80 14.40
CA PHE A 135 6.91 2.83 13.72
C PHE A 135 6.56 4.20 14.25
N VAL A 136 7.52 4.84 14.90
CA VAL A 136 7.35 6.22 15.39
C VAL A 136 7.70 7.19 14.26
N ARG A 137 6.74 8.01 13.87
CA ARG A 137 6.94 9.06 12.89
C ARG A 137 7.49 10.31 13.56
N VAL A 138 8.67 10.73 13.13
CA VAL A 138 9.36 11.92 13.67
C VAL A 138 9.31 13.02 12.62
N ALA A 139 8.89 14.22 13.04
CA ALA A 139 9.01 15.41 12.21
C ALA A 139 10.49 15.87 12.19
N VAL A 140 11.03 16.03 11.00
CA VAL A 140 12.35 16.62 10.77
C VAL A 140 12.20 17.88 9.94
N SER A 141 13.06 18.89 10.20
CA SER A 141 13.08 20.11 9.39
C SER A 141 13.52 19.79 7.95
N ASN A 142 12.83 20.41 6.99
CA ASN A 142 13.20 20.34 5.57
C ASN A 142 14.10 21.51 5.14
N GLU A 143 14.65 22.30 6.08
CA GLU A 143 15.42 23.50 5.78
C GLU A 143 16.67 23.24 4.92
N HIS A 144 17.09 21.99 4.82
CA HIS A 144 18.24 21.55 4.02
C HIS A 144 17.88 20.48 2.98
N ALA A 145 16.60 20.25 2.72
CA ALA A 145 16.17 19.37 1.64
C ALA A 145 16.13 20.17 0.33
N GLU A 146 17.05 19.89 -0.56
CA GLU A 146 17.04 20.37 -1.95
C GLU A 146 16.01 19.61 -2.79
#